data_2890a797bf9d7d79e816a2a8ce57d338
#
_entry.id   2890a797bf9d7d79e816a2a8ce57d338
#
_cell.length_a   1.000
_cell.length_b   1.000
_cell.length_c   1.000
_cell.angle_alpha   90.00
_cell.angle_beta   90.00
_cell.angle_gamma   90.00
#
_symmetry.space_group_name_H-M   'P 1'
#
loop_
_entity.id
_entity.type
_entity.pdbx_description
1 polymer ?
#
loop_
_entity_poly.entity_id
_entity_poly.type
_entity_poly.pdbx_seq_one_letter_code
_entity_poly.pdbx_strand_id
1 'polypeptide(L)'
;HDVRRMVFASSNHAVGRTPRTELLGVDTPPRPDTFYGLGKVTVEAMLQLYADRFGLDLVACRIGSMLPEPTTVRALSTWLSPADAVRMVQAGLTTEAPGFAVMWGISANTRAWWDLAPGRALGYEPQDDAEEYAPRIESRPDDAQEGRYVGGPFAMDESIEPAFVDAPQ
;
A
#
# COMPACT_ATOMS: atom_id res chain seq x y z
N HIS A 1 -6.02 23.48 -17.69
CA HIS A 1 -5.53 22.17 -18.16
C HIS A 1 -6.63 21.15 -17.91
N ASP A 2 -7.04 20.41 -18.97
CA ASP A 2 -8.13 19.42 -18.90
C ASP A 2 -7.65 18.03 -18.45
N VAL A 3 -6.82 17.95 -17.41
CA VAL A 3 -6.44 16.68 -16.82
C VAL A 3 -7.59 16.21 -15.93
N ARG A 4 -8.29 15.15 -16.35
CA ARG A 4 -9.43 14.59 -15.64
C ARG A 4 -9.14 13.30 -14.91
N ARG A 5 -7.97 12.70 -15.14
CA ARG A 5 -7.58 11.42 -14.57
C ARG A 5 -6.18 11.47 -13.98
N MET A 6 -6.01 10.86 -12.81
CA MET A 6 -4.71 10.75 -12.16
C MET A 6 -4.61 9.42 -11.40
N VAL A 7 -3.42 8.84 -11.43
CA VAL A 7 -3.04 7.74 -10.54
C VAL A 7 -2.04 8.30 -9.52
N PHE A 8 -2.31 8.06 -8.25
CA PHE A 8 -1.48 8.52 -7.14
C PHE A 8 -0.78 7.35 -6.46
N ALA A 9 0.53 7.42 -6.36
CA ALA A 9 1.33 6.50 -5.58
C ALA A 9 1.13 6.76 -4.08
N SER A 10 0.07 6.18 -3.51
CA SER A 10 -0.12 6.13 -2.07
C SER A 10 0.77 5.03 -1.46
N SER A 11 0.51 4.63 -0.24
CA SER A 11 1.36 3.68 0.48
C SER A 11 0.55 2.87 1.49
N ASN A 12 1.01 1.65 1.76
CA ASN A 12 0.56 0.86 2.91
C ASN A 12 0.73 1.62 4.25
N HIS A 13 1.65 2.58 4.34
CA HIS A 13 1.85 3.43 5.51
C HIS A 13 0.65 4.36 5.81
N ALA A 14 -0.27 4.58 4.87
CA ALA A 14 -1.53 5.28 5.13
C ALA A 14 -2.39 4.56 6.18
N VAL A 15 -2.26 3.24 6.26
CA VAL A 15 -2.94 2.36 7.21
C VAL A 15 -1.96 1.51 8.02
N GLY A 16 -0.72 1.94 8.15
CA GLY A 16 0.42 1.17 8.63
C GLY A 16 0.25 0.57 10.03
N ARG A 17 -0.45 1.25 10.94
CA ARG A 17 -0.76 0.76 12.31
C ARG A 17 -1.94 -0.21 12.37
N THR A 18 -2.51 -0.59 11.23
CA THR A 18 -3.57 -1.60 11.19
C THR A 18 -2.98 -2.99 11.43
N PRO A 19 -3.49 -3.76 12.40
CA PRO A 19 -3.06 -5.13 12.60
C PRO A 19 -3.35 -6.02 11.38
N ARG A 20 -2.54 -7.04 11.21
CA ARG A 20 -2.77 -8.08 10.20
C ARG A 20 -4.09 -8.81 10.49
N THR A 21 -4.88 -9.01 9.45
CA THR A 21 -6.09 -9.84 9.42
C THR A 21 -5.93 -10.93 8.35
N GLU A 22 -6.91 -11.83 8.22
CA GLU A 22 -6.88 -12.86 7.16
C GLU A 22 -6.88 -12.22 5.77
N LEU A 23 -7.75 -11.23 5.56
CA LEU A 23 -7.83 -10.47 4.32
C LEU A 23 -8.15 -9.01 4.62
N LEU A 24 -7.27 -8.09 4.21
CA LEU A 24 -7.40 -6.66 4.47
C LEU A 24 -7.93 -5.93 3.24
N GLY A 25 -9.12 -5.35 3.36
CA GLY A 25 -9.76 -4.55 2.32
C GLY A 25 -9.18 -3.15 2.18
N VAL A 26 -9.52 -2.47 1.09
CA VAL A 26 -9.11 -1.07 0.83
C VAL A 26 -9.92 -0.05 1.63
N ASP A 27 -11.08 -0.43 2.15
CA ASP A 27 -11.96 0.35 3.02
C ASP A 27 -11.45 0.49 4.47
N THR A 28 -10.29 -0.12 4.77
CA THR A 28 -9.61 0.02 6.05
C THR A 28 -9.42 1.49 6.40
N PRO A 29 -9.93 1.93 7.57
CA PRO A 29 -9.79 3.32 8.01
C PRO A 29 -8.33 3.78 8.07
N PRO A 30 -8.03 5.05 7.77
CA PRO A 30 -6.69 5.61 7.90
C PRO A 30 -6.12 5.40 9.32
N ARG A 31 -4.93 4.83 9.37
CA ARG A 31 -4.18 4.62 10.61
C ARG A 31 -2.68 4.67 10.32
N PRO A 32 -2.15 5.87 9.98
CA PRO A 32 -0.75 6.03 9.58
C PRO A 32 0.20 5.66 10.70
N ASP A 33 1.37 5.14 10.33
CA ASP A 33 2.46 4.77 11.24
C ASP A 33 3.60 5.80 11.26
N THR A 34 3.63 6.68 10.30
CA THR A 34 4.70 7.68 10.10
C THR A 34 4.12 9.00 9.60
N PHE A 35 4.89 10.10 9.68
CA PHE A 35 4.55 11.36 9.02
C PHE A 35 4.44 11.22 7.50
N TYR A 36 5.22 10.31 6.91
CA TYR A 36 5.07 9.95 5.50
C TYR A 36 3.69 9.33 5.25
N GLY A 37 3.27 8.36 6.07
CA GLY A 37 1.93 7.75 5.99
C GLY A 37 0.82 8.78 6.18
N LEU A 38 0.97 9.73 7.14
CA LEU A 38 0.04 10.83 7.33
C LEU A 38 -0.07 11.69 6.05
N GLY A 39 1.05 12.02 5.42
CA GLY A 39 1.04 12.74 4.13
C GLY A 39 0.25 11.99 3.06
N LYS A 40 0.38 10.65 2.98
CA LYS A 40 -0.39 9.83 2.03
C LYS A 40 -1.90 9.87 2.32
N VAL A 41 -2.30 9.74 3.59
CA VAL A 41 -3.71 9.90 4.02
C VAL A 41 -4.27 11.26 3.61
N THR A 42 -3.51 12.32 3.85
CA THR A 42 -3.93 13.69 3.49
C THR A 42 -4.21 13.82 1.99
N VAL A 43 -3.33 13.24 1.16
CA VAL A 43 -3.54 13.27 -0.30
C VAL A 43 -4.70 12.38 -0.72
N GLU A 44 -4.89 11.17 -0.14
CA GLU A 44 -6.07 10.34 -0.42
C GLU A 44 -7.38 11.11 -0.13
N ALA A 45 -7.46 11.77 1.02
CA ALA A 45 -8.63 12.59 1.38
C ALA A 45 -8.84 13.77 0.41
N MET A 46 -7.75 14.42 -0.02
CA MET A 46 -7.81 15.49 -1.02
C MET A 46 -8.30 14.95 -2.38
N LEU A 47 -7.82 13.80 -2.82
CA LEU A 47 -8.26 13.18 -4.08
C LEU A 47 -9.76 12.86 -4.03
N GLN A 48 -10.25 12.28 -2.90
CA GLN A 48 -11.68 12.03 -2.70
C GLN A 48 -12.49 13.33 -2.85
N LEU A 49 -12.06 14.40 -2.17
CA LEU A 49 -12.72 15.70 -2.27
C LEU A 49 -12.77 16.25 -3.71
N TYR A 50 -11.66 16.08 -4.46
CA TYR A 50 -11.58 16.55 -5.84
C TYR A 50 -12.44 15.69 -6.78
N ALA A 51 -12.50 14.38 -6.58
CA ALA A 51 -13.40 13.51 -7.33
C ALA A 51 -14.87 13.92 -7.11
N ASP A 52 -15.28 14.06 -5.86
CA ASP A 52 -16.65 14.40 -5.48
C ASP A 52 -17.07 15.79 -5.99
N ARG A 53 -16.14 16.74 -5.94
CA ARG A 53 -16.45 18.14 -6.22
C ARG A 53 -16.35 18.52 -7.70
N PHE A 54 -15.45 17.86 -8.42
CA PHE A 54 -15.12 18.23 -9.80
C PHE A 54 -15.32 17.09 -10.81
N GLY A 55 -15.79 15.93 -10.37
CA GLY A 55 -16.03 14.77 -11.23
C GLY A 55 -14.76 14.25 -11.88
N LEU A 56 -13.64 14.24 -11.13
CA LEU A 56 -12.37 13.70 -11.60
C LEU A 56 -12.28 12.21 -11.32
N ASP A 57 -11.58 11.48 -12.18
CA ASP A 57 -11.24 10.06 -12.03
C ASP A 57 -9.88 9.91 -11.39
N LEU A 58 -9.84 9.55 -10.11
CA LEU A 58 -8.63 9.55 -9.30
C LEU A 58 -8.45 8.20 -8.62
N VAL A 59 -7.31 7.55 -8.86
CA VAL A 59 -7.01 6.24 -8.27
C VAL A 59 -5.80 6.34 -7.36
N ALA A 60 -5.96 5.98 -6.09
CA ALA A 60 -4.87 5.88 -5.12
C ALA A 60 -4.39 4.43 -5.01
N CYS A 61 -3.10 4.20 -5.24
CA CYS A 61 -2.46 2.89 -5.12
C CYS A 61 -1.72 2.81 -3.79
N ARG A 62 -2.22 2.06 -2.81
CA ARG A 62 -1.51 1.79 -1.54
C ARG A 62 -0.43 0.75 -1.80
N ILE A 63 0.75 1.23 -2.20
CA ILE A 63 1.88 0.40 -2.59
C ILE A 63 2.50 -0.26 -1.36
N GLY A 64 2.80 -1.56 -1.50
CA GLY A 64 3.58 -2.32 -0.54
C GLY A 64 5.09 -2.08 -0.69
N SER A 65 5.84 -3.12 -0.99
CA SER A 65 7.31 -3.06 -1.14
C SER A 65 7.68 -3.17 -2.62
N MET A 66 7.82 -2.04 -3.31
CA MET A 66 8.27 -2.01 -4.70
C MET A 66 9.78 -2.12 -4.78
N LEU A 67 10.27 -3.29 -5.14
CA LEU A 67 11.69 -3.65 -5.24
C LEU A 67 11.92 -4.50 -6.49
N PRO A 68 13.14 -4.54 -7.05
CA PRO A 68 13.46 -5.49 -8.13
C PRO A 68 13.17 -6.93 -7.76
N GLU A 69 13.50 -7.34 -6.52
CA GLU A 69 13.22 -8.65 -5.94
C GLU A 69 12.84 -8.48 -4.46
N PRO A 70 12.00 -9.35 -3.88
CA PRO A 70 11.70 -9.33 -2.45
C PRO A 70 12.93 -9.77 -1.66
N THR A 71 13.22 -9.09 -0.53
CA THR A 71 14.43 -9.29 0.27
C THR A 71 14.16 -9.75 1.70
N THR A 72 12.90 -9.84 2.13
CA THR A 72 12.52 -10.22 3.50
C THR A 72 11.32 -11.16 3.48
N VAL A 73 11.11 -11.91 4.56
CA VAL A 73 9.93 -12.77 4.72
C VAL A 73 8.63 -11.97 4.60
N ARG A 74 8.59 -10.75 5.16
CA ARG A 74 7.45 -9.85 5.01
C ARG A 74 7.20 -9.48 3.54
N ALA A 75 8.26 -9.24 2.77
CA ALA A 75 8.14 -8.88 1.36
C ALA A 75 7.49 -10.00 0.53
N LEU A 76 7.57 -11.26 0.94
CA LEU A 76 6.83 -12.36 0.29
C LEU A 76 5.32 -12.15 0.27
N SER A 77 4.79 -11.29 1.15
CA SER A 77 3.37 -10.93 1.17
C SER A 77 3.09 -9.56 0.54
N THR A 78 4.07 -8.65 0.53
CA THR A 78 3.84 -7.22 0.24
C THR A 78 4.58 -6.70 -0.98
N TRP A 79 5.32 -7.56 -1.66
CA TRP A 79 6.12 -7.20 -2.82
C TRP A 79 5.25 -6.74 -4.01
N LEU A 80 5.71 -5.69 -4.66
CA LEU A 80 5.22 -5.24 -5.96
C LEU A 80 6.40 -5.30 -6.94
N SER A 81 6.32 -6.15 -7.96
CA SER A 81 7.31 -6.18 -9.01
C SER A 81 7.31 -4.91 -9.85
N PRO A 82 8.42 -4.54 -10.51
CA PRO A 82 8.42 -3.44 -11.47
C PRO A 82 7.44 -3.64 -12.63
N ALA A 83 7.25 -4.88 -13.09
CA ALA A 83 6.31 -5.19 -14.17
C ALA A 83 4.85 -5.02 -13.71
N ASP A 84 4.50 -5.50 -12.52
CA ASP A 84 3.17 -5.31 -11.94
C ASP A 84 2.91 -3.85 -11.55
N ALA A 85 3.94 -3.09 -11.18
CA ALA A 85 3.79 -1.64 -10.97
C ALA A 85 3.35 -0.93 -12.26
N VAL A 86 3.90 -1.32 -13.41
CA VAL A 86 3.46 -0.79 -14.72
C VAL A 86 2.00 -1.18 -14.99
N ARG A 87 1.62 -2.45 -14.79
CA ARG A 87 0.24 -2.93 -14.96
C ARG A 87 -0.74 -2.17 -14.04
N MET A 88 -0.34 -1.93 -12.79
CA MET A 88 -1.12 -1.18 -11.80
C MET A 88 -1.39 0.26 -12.25
N VAL A 89 -0.36 0.97 -12.68
CA VAL A 89 -0.50 2.36 -13.19
C VAL A 89 -1.35 2.38 -14.45
N GLN A 90 -1.12 1.45 -15.36
CA GLN A 90 -1.91 1.33 -16.59
C GLN A 90 -3.40 1.09 -16.26
N ALA A 91 -3.73 0.16 -15.37
CA ALA A 91 -5.09 -0.11 -14.95
C ALA A 91 -5.76 1.16 -14.39
N GLY A 92 -5.11 1.87 -13.47
CA GLY A 92 -5.64 3.12 -12.92
C GLY A 92 -5.83 4.23 -13.95
N LEU A 93 -5.01 4.27 -15.01
CA LEU A 93 -5.13 5.25 -16.09
C LEU A 93 -6.20 4.88 -17.13
N THR A 94 -6.57 3.59 -17.25
CA THR A 94 -7.49 3.13 -18.30
C THR A 94 -8.85 2.66 -17.78
N THR A 95 -9.01 2.45 -16.47
CA THR A 95 -10.29 2.07 -15.85
C THR A 95 -11.40 3.06 -16.20
N GLU A 96 -12.65 2.59 -16.32
CA GLU A 96 -13.78 3.46 -16.65
C GLU A 96 -14.31 4.19 -15.42
N ALA A 97 -14.33 5.53 -15.50
CA ALA A 97 -15.00 6.47 -14.58
C ALA A 97 -15.07 6.03 -13.09
N PRO A 98 -13.94 5.74 -12.43
CA PRO A 98 -13.98 5.22 -11.06
C PRO A 98 -14.37 6.30 -10.03
N GLY A 99 -14.41 7.59 -10.41
CA GLY A 99 -14.44 8.68 -9.46
C GLY A 99 -13.20 8.65 -8.57
N PHE A 100 -13.37 8.44 -7.26
CA PHE A 100 -12.25 8.10 -6.40
C PHE A 100 -12.25 6.61 -6.08
N ALA A 101 -11.12 5.96 -6.31
CA ALA A 101 -10.93 4.55 -5.97
C ALA A 101 -9.58 4.32 -5.30
N VAL A 102 -9.52 3.28 -4.48
CA VAL A 102 -8.28 2.82 -3.82
C VAL A 102 -8.02 1.37 -4.22
N MET A 103 -6.75 1.03 -4.48
CA MET A 103 -6.33 -0.36 -4.65
C MET A 103 -5.03 -0.65 -3.90
N TRP A 104 -4.82 -1.92 -3.57
CA TRP A 104 -3.53 -2.38 -3.09
C TRP A 104 -2.54 -2.55 -4.24
N GLY A 105 -1.35 -1.97 -4.09
CA GLY A 105 -0.23 -2.11 -5.02
C GLY A 105 0.73 -3.20 -4.56
N ILE A 106 0.36 -4.45 -4.81
CA ILE A 106 1.21 -5.63 -4.62
C ILE A 106 1.05 -6.57 -5.81
N SER A 107 2.04 -7.42 -6.05
CA SER A 107 1.96 -8.51 -7.03
C SER A 107 0.99 -9.61 -6.57
N ALA A 108 0.75 -10.62 -7.41
CA ALA A 108 -0.14 -11.76 -7.12
C ALA A 108 0.51 -12.74 -6.10
N ASN A 109 1.08 -12.20 -5.04
CA ASN A 109 1.85 -12.96 -4.07
C ASN A 109 1.02 -14.05 -3.39
N THR A 110 1.48 -15.30 -3.44
CA THR A 110 0.84 -16.45 -2.77
C THR A 110 0.61 -16.20 -1.27
N ARG A 111 1.50 -15.44 -0.61
CA ARG A 111 1.40 -15.10 0.82
C ARG A 111 0.69 -13.78 1.09
N ALA A 112 0.03 -13.17 0.08
CA ALA A 112 -0.68 -11.92 0.26
C ALA A 112 -1.84 -12.09 1.24
N TRP A 113 -2.06 -11.06 2.04
CA TRP A 113 -3.21 -10.90 2.94
C TRP A 113 -3.91 -9.55 2.74
N TRP A 114 -3.58 -8.86 1.65
CA TRP A 114 -4.26 -7.65 1.18
C TRP A 114 -5.14 -8.01 -0.01
N ASP A 115 -6.39 -7.57 0.06
CA ASP A 115 -7.40 -7.93 -0.93
C ASP A 115 -7.16 -7.26 -2.29
N LEU A 116 -6.85 -8.05 -3.30
CA LEU A 116 -6.66 -7.59 -4.67
C LEU A 116 -7.96 -7.41 -5.46
N ALA A 117 -9.12 -7.85 -4.94
CA ALA A 117 -10.37 -7.77 -5.67
C ALA A 117 -10.75 -6.33 -6.08
N PRO A 118 -10.59 -5.29 -5.24
CA PRO A 118 -10.83 -3.91 -5.66
C PRO A 118 -9.92 -3.46 -6.82
N GLY A 119 -8.66 -3.85 -6.80
CA GLY A 119 -7.72 -3.56 -7.90
C GLY A 119 -8.11 -4.27 -9.19
N ARG A 120 -8.51 -5.54 -9.11
CA ARG A 120 -9.00 -6.31 -10.27
C ARG A 120 -10.27 -5.70 -10.87
N ALA A 121 -11.17 -5.19 -10.04
CA ALA A 121 -12.34 -4.46 -10.51
C ALA A 121 -11.99 -3.19 -11.31
N LEU A 122 -10.79 -2.62 -11.09
CA LEU A 122 -10.23 -1.49 -11.84
C LEU A 122 -9.39 -1.94 -13.04
N GLY A 123 -9.29 -3.24 -13.31
CA GLY A 123 -8.49 -3.82 -14.39
C GLY A 123 -7.02 -4.12 -14.04
N TYR A 124 -6.65 -4.05 -12.76
CA TYR A 124 -5.31 -4.43 -12.31
C TYR A 124 -5.18 -5.95 -12.19
N GLU A 125 -4.44 -6.55 -13.10
CA GLU A 125 -4.18 -7.98 -13.15
C GLU A 125 -2.67 -8.25 -12.91
N PRO A 126 -2.24 -8.33 -11.63
CA PRO A 126 -0.86 -8.67 -11.30
C PRO A 126 -0.55 -10.11 -11.71
N GLN A 127 0.70 -10.37 -12.11
CA GLN A 127 1.13 -11.65 -12.67
C GLN A 127 2.31 -12.27 -11.93
N ASP A 128 3.14 -11.44 -11.27
CA ASP A 128 4.35 -11.91 -10.62
C ASP A 128 4.05 -12.37 -9.18
N ASP A 129 4.80 -13.34 -8.67
CA ASP A 129 4.65 -13.90 -7.33
C ASP A 129 5.99 -13.93 -6.59
N ALA A 130 6.02 -13.33 -5.41
CA ALA A 130 7.20 -13.33 -4.54
C ALA A 130 7.59 -14.74 -4.05
N GLU A 131 6.69 -15.74 -4.13
CA GLU A 131 6.98 -17.12 -3.67
C GLU A 131 8.15 -17.76 -4.43
N GLU A 132 8.41 -17.37 -5.68
CA GLU A 132 9.55 -17.82 -6.46
C GLU A 132 10.90 -17.50 -5.77
N TYR A 133 10.91 -16.46 -4.95
CA TYR A 133 12.09 -16.00 -4.22
C TYR A 133 12.23 -16.61 -2.81
N ALA A 134 11.17 -17.23 -2.28
CA ALA A 134 11.15 -17.74 -0.91
C ALA A 134 12.34 -18.65 -0.55
N PRO A 135 12.85 -19.55 -1.44
CA PRO A 135 14.00 -20.39 -1.13
C PRO A 135 15.31 -19.63 -0.89
N ARG A 136 15.39 -18.36 -1.31
CA ARG A 136 16.60 -17.51 -1.19
C ARG A 136 16.51 -16.51 -0.03
N ILE A 137 15.37 -16.43 0.65
CA ILE A 137 15.12 -15.47 1.73
C ILE A 137 15.31 -16.18 3.08
N GLU A 138 16.32 -15.73 3.81
CA GLU A 138 16.58 -16.22 5.15
C GLU A 138 15.62 -15.59 6.16
N SER A 139 15.10 -16.43 7.09
CA SER A 139 14.26 -15.94 8.19
C SER A 139 15.10 -15.19 9.22
N ARG A 140 14.56 -14.07 9.73
CA ARG A 140 15.16 -13.24 10.77
C ARG A 140 14.33 -13.32 12.05
N PRO A 141 14.94 -13.08 13.23
CA PRO A 141 14.20 -13.07 14.52
C PRO A 141 13.00 -12.13 14.52
N ASP A 142 13.10 -10.99 13.83
CA ASP A 142 12.10 -9.92 13.84
C ASP A 142 10.95 -10.13 12.84
N ASP A 143 11.04 -11.13 11.95
CA ASP A 143 10.04 -11.33 10.88
C ASP A 143 8.61 -11.52 11.42
N ALA A 144 8.46 -12.23 12.54
CA ALA A 144 7.15 -12.43 13.16
C ALA A 144 6.54 -11.12 13.69
N GLN A 145 7.38 -10.22 14.20
CA GLN A 145 6.97 -8.93 14.73
C GLN A 145 6.68 -7.94 13.59
N GLU A 146 7.54 -7.88 12.57
CA GLU A 146 7.32 -7.09 11.35
C GLU A 146 6.04 -7.51 10.61
N GLY A 147 5.67 -8.77 10.65
CA GLY A 147 4.46 -9.31 10.03
C GLY A 147 3.14 -8.98 10.75
N ARG A 148 3.17 -8.35 11.94
CA ARG A 148 1.96 -8.09 12.75
C ARG A 148 1.13 -6.92 12.27
N TYR A 149 1.74 -5.94 11.58
CA TYR A 149 1.10 -4.71 11.12
C TYR A 149 1.32 -4.48 9.63
N VAL A 150 0.44 -3.71 9.03
CA VAL A 150 0.52 -3.33 7.61
C VAL A 150 1.83 -2.59 7.30
N GLY A 151 2.28 -1.71 8.18
CA GLY A 151 3.49 -0.91 8.01
C GLY A 151 4.81 -1.65 8.29
N GLY A 152 4.73 -2.89 8.80
CA GLY A 152 5.92 -3.67 9.13
C GLY A 152 6.75 -3.03 10.23
N PRO A 153 8.10 -2.94 10.06
CA PRO A 153 8.99 -2.41 11.10
C PRO A 153 8.66 -0.96 11.50
N PHE A 154 8.10 -0.16 10.60
CA PHE A 154 7.72 1.23 10.90
C PHE A 154 6.48 1.37 11.79
N ALA A 155 5.72 0.31 12.00
CA ALA A 155 4.55 0.29 12.85
C ALA A 155 4.82 -0.32 14.24
N MET A 156 6.06 -0.73 14.52
CA MET A 156 6.47 -1.28 15.81
C MET A 156 6.66 -0.14 16.82
N ASP A 157 6.35 -0.43 18.09
CA ASP A 157 6.41 0.59 19.17
C ASP A 157 7.83 1.18 19.36
N GLU A 158 8.86 0.39 19.10
CA GLU A 158 10.27 0.79 19.17
C GLU A 158 10.69 1.79 18.08
N SER A 159 9.94 1.85 16.96
CA SER A 159 10.18 2.81 15.86
C SER A 159 9.52 4.16 16.09
N ILE A 160 8.67 4.28 17.13
CA ILE A 160 7.95 5.49 17.45
C ILE A 160 8.72 6.17 18.59
N GLU A 161 9.63 7.05 18.25
CA GLU A 161 10.08 8.04 19.22
C GLU A 161 8.88 8.86 19.64
N PRO A 162 8.63 9.01 20.97
CA PRO A 162 7.54 9.86 21.43
C PRO A 162 7.77 11.27 20.86
N ALA A 163 6.76 11.80 20.18
CA ALA A 163 6.85 13.11 19.51
C ALA A 163 7.15 14.27 20.48
N PHE A 164 7.06 14.00 21.77
CA PHE A 164 7.36 14.91 22.87
C PHE A 164 8.11 14.13 23.95
N VAL A 165 9.40 13.95 23.78
CA VAL A 165 10.28 13.71 24.92
C VAL A 165 10.37 15.04 25.63
N ASP A 166 10.07 15.03 26.94
CA ASP A 166 10.13 16.22 27.81
C ASP A 166 11.37 17.06 27.49
N ALA A 167 11.13 18.25 26.91
CA ALA A 167 12.18 19.23 26.79
C ALA A 167 12.68 19.51 28.23
N PRO A 168 13.99 19.41 28.49
CA PRO A 168 14.51 19.75 29.82
C PRO A 168 14.10 21.19 30.13
N GLN A 169 13.45 21.37 31.31
CA GLN A 169 13.08 22.68 31.84
C GLN A 169 14.31 23.50 32.13
#